data_fb7206d6bd951170fd648604ffad7a01
#
_entry.id   fb7206d6bd951170fd648604ffad7a01
#
_cell.length_a   1.000
_cell.length_b   1.000
_cell.length_c   1.000
_cell.angle_alpha   90.00
_cell.angle_beta   90.00
_cell.angle_gamma   90.00
#
_symmetry.space_group_name_H-M   'P 1'
#
loop_
_entity.id
_entity.type
_entity.pdbx_description
1 polymer ?
#
loop_
_entity_poly.entity_id
_entity_poly.type
_entity_poly.pdbx_seq_one_letter_code
_entity_poly.pdbx_strand_id
1 'polypeptide(L)'
;MELKYTLKTGDEGQEVKRLQKALKIGADGTFGPKTEQSVKDYQEAQGLTVDGLAGKRTLTSLDINVTAATDLSSWNGKVDFKKMKAAGCSTAWIKITEGTTHRNPGYQRKFDDARKEGFLVGAYHFGRPDTYAGDPKDWEKEANNFLLQLDKAGCSSGDLLPVLDVEAGMKTDDNHNVEWCLNWLDMVGKETNCKPMIYSAKWAYNLYVKRADKDNLKKLLEYPIWWADYLRKDRKVGPAKKLRGWKTWQVWQYTGHGAIDGAKGRVDLNWIAGQELENVRIK
;
A
#
# COMPACT_ATOMS: atom_id res chain seq x y z
N MET A 1 -12.10 6.41 -15.82
CA MET A 1 -10.97 7.40 -15.89
C MET A 1 -9.69 6.59 -15.77
N GLU A 2 -8.77 6.74 -16.71
CA GLU A 2 -7.48 6.04 -16.66
C GLU A 2 -6.65 6.57 -15.50
N LEU A 3 -6.11 5.67 -14.65
CA LEU A 3 -5.22 6.02 -13.56
C LEU A 3 -3.89 6.50 -14.13
N LYS A 4 -3.56 7.79 -13.93
CA LYS A 4 -2.32 8.41 -14.42
C LYS A 4 -1.35 8.65 -13.29
N TYR A 5 -0.21 7.96 -13.35
CA TYR A 5 0.96 8.25 -12.54
C TYR A 5 1.94 9.07 -13.37
N THR A 6 2.32 10.25 -12.89
CA THR A 6 3.22 11.16 -13.61
C THR A 6 4.09 11.92 -12.61
N LEU A 7 5.41 11.92 -12.83
CA LEU A 7 6.36 12.75 -12.11
C LEU A 7 6.67 14.01 -12.93
N LYS A 8 6.77 15.15 -12.25
CA LYS A 8 6.98 16.47 -12.88
C LYS A 8 7.63 17.47 -11.93
N THR A 9 8.01 18.61 -12.44
CA THR A 9 8.61 19.71 -11.67
C THR A 9 7.78 20.05 -10.43
N GLY A 10 8.48 20.12 -9.29
CA GLY A 10 7.92 20.32 -7.95
C GLY A 10 7.63 19.04 -7.18
N ASP A 11 7.78 17.87 -7.81
CA ASP A 11 7.67 16.60 -7.11
C ASP A 11 8.96 16.26 -6.38
N GLU A 12 8.85 15.49 -5.29
CA GLU A 12 9.97 15.14 -4.43
C GLU A 12 9.79 13.74 -3.82
N GLY A 13 10.89 13.07 -3.50
CA GLY A 13 10.89 11.80 -2.78
C GLY A 13 11.59 10.66 -3.53
N GLN A 14 11.33 9.42 -3.08
CA GLN A 14 12.03 8.24 -3.59
C GLN A 14 11.73 7.97 -5.07
N GLU A 15 10.52 8.25 -5.52
CA GLU A 15 10.16 8.02 -6.92
C GLU A 15 10.91 8.98 -7.86
N VAL A 16 11.12 10.22 -7.42
CA VAL A 16 11.98 11.16 -8.14
C VAL A 16 13.43 10.66 -8.14
N LYS A 17 13.93 10.14 -7.01
CA LYS A 17 15.27 9.53 -6.96
C LYS A 17 15.40 8.34 -7.90
N ARG A 18 14.38 7.48 -8.01
CA ARG A 18 14.36 6.37 -8.97
C ARG A 18 14.45 6.88 -10.40
N LEU A 19 13.64 7.87 -10.75
CA LEU A 19 13.68 8.52 -12.06
C LEU A 19 15.07 9.11 -12.36
N GLN A 20 15.63 9.86 -11.42
CA GLN A 20 16.96 10.46 -11.55
C GLN A 20 18.06 9.42 -11.75
N LYS A 21 18.02 8.30 -11.01
CA LYS A 21 18.95 7.18 -11.19
C LYS A 21 18.82 6.54 -12.56
N ALA A 22 17.59 6.30 -13.02
CA ALA A 22 17.32 5.73 -14.35
C ALA A 22 17.80 6.67 -15.47
N LEU A 23 17.66 7.98 -15.28
CA LEU A 23 18.22 9.01 -16.15
C LEU A 23 19.73 9.21 -15.99
N LYS A 24 20.39 8.48 -15.06
CA LYS A 24 21.82 8.57 -14.76
C LYS A 24 22.29 9.97 -14.36
N ILE A 25 21.47 10.71 -13.62
CA ILE A 25 21.78 12.03 -13.07
C ILE A 25 21.87 11.99 -11.54
N GLY A 26 22.32 13.09 -10.93
CA GLY A 26 22.36 13.20 -9.45
C GLY A 26 20.99 12.99 -8.84
N ALA A 27 20.86 12.01 -7.92
CA ALA A 27 19.59 11.57 -7.36
C ALA A 27 19.31 12.23 -5.99
N ASP A 28 19.06 13.52 -5.99
CA ASP A 28 18.70 14.31 -4.79
C ASP A 28 17.24 14.09 -4.34
N GLY A 29 16.40 13.58 -5.22
CA GLY A 29 14.98 13.33 -4.97
C GLY A 29 14.10 14.56 -5.15
N THR A 30 14.59 15.61 -5.82
CA THR A 30 13.80 16.78 -6.15
C THR A 30 13.67 16.93 -7.67
N PHE A 31 12.45 16.90 -8.17
CA PHE A 31 12.20 17.12 -9.59
C PHE A 31 12.26 18.63 -9.88
N GLY A 32 13.47 19.12 -10.05
CA GLY A 32 13.75 20.52 -10.42
C GLY A 32 14.01 20.66 -11.92
N PRO A 33 14.42 21.87 -12.37
CA PRO A 33 14.68 22.16 -13.79
C PRO A 33 15.69 21.20 -14.44
N LYS A 34 16.72 20.77 -13.70
CA LYS A 34 17.72 19.81 -14.19
C LYS A 34 17.09 18.44 -14.47
N THR A 35 16.21 17.96 -13.60
CA THR A 35 15.51 16.70 -13.80
C THR A 35 14.53 16.82 -14.97
N GLU A 36 13.81 17.93 -15.08
CA GLU A 36 12.89 18.19 -16.20
C GLU A 36 13.64 18.17 -17.54
N GLN A 37 14.78 18.87 -17.63
CA GLN A 37 15.59 18.88 -18.83
C GLN A 37 16.07 17.46 -19.20
N SER A 38 16.57 16.69 -18.21
CA SER A 38 17.00 15.32 -18.46
C SER A 38 15.85 14.40 -18.89
N VAL A 39 14.62 14.65 -18.44
CA VAL A 39 13.43 13.93 -18.95
C VAL A 39 13.19 14.31 -20.41
N LYS A 40 13.27 15.57 -20.79
CA LYS A 40 13.09 16.04 -22.18
C LYS A 40 14.16 15.44 -23.10
N ASP A 41 15.41 15.49 -22.69
CA ASP A 41 16.53 14.92 -23.45
C ASP A 41 16.33 13.40 -23.68
N TYR A 42 15.91 12.70 -22.64
CA TYR A 42 15.59 11.26 -22.73
C TYR A 42 14.38 11.00 -23.65
N GLN A 43 13.32 11.80 -23.52
CA GLN A 43 12.12 11.68 -24.37
C GLN A 43 12.47 11.87 -25.85
N GLU A 44 13.28 12.86 -26.17
CA GLU A 44 13.77 13.11 -27.52
C GLU A 44 14.59 11.94 -28.05
N ALA A 45 15.56 11.45 -27.27
CA ALA A 45 16.39 10.31 -27.62
C ALA A 45 15.61 9.00 -27.85
N GLN A 46 14.46 8.84 -27.19
CA GLN A 46 13.58 7.67 -27.31
C GLN A 46 12.40 7.87 -28.29
N GLY A 47 12.30 9.01 -28.97
CA GLY A 47 11.19 9.33 -29.88
C GLY A 47 9.85 9.45 -29.16
N LEU A 48 9.87 9.82 -27.88
CA LEU A 48 8.67 10.07 -27.08
C LEU A 48 8.21 11.53 -27.22
N THR A 49 6.98 11.83 -26.75
CA THR A 49 6.54 13.23 -26.66
C THR A 49 7.44 13.99 -25.69
N VAL A 50 8.07 15.07 -26.16
CA VAL A 50 9.01 15.90 -25.39
C VAL A 50 8.23 16.94 -24.60
N ASP A 51 7.66 16.56 -23.46
CA ASP A 51 6.86 17.45 -22.59
C ASP A 51 7.50 17.71 -21.21
N GLY A 52 8.60 17.00 -20.92
CA GLY A 52 9.26 17.07 -19.61
C GLY A 52 8.51 16.39 -18.48
N LEU A 53 7.44 15.65 -18.80
CA LEU A 53 6.64 14.92 -17.83
C LEU A 53 7.03 13.43 -17.86
N ALA A 54 7.47 12.87 -16.73
CA ALA A 54 7.71 11.44 -16.65
C ALA A 54 6.38 10.70 -16.40
N GLY A 55 5.56 10.60 -17.44
CA GLY A 55 4.32 9.84 -17.46
C GLY A 55 4.54 8.36 -17.78
N LYS A 56 3.44 7.58 -17.88
CA LYS A 56 3.49 6.12 -18.08
C LYS A 56 4.45 5.69 -19.18
N ARG A 57 4.42 6.32 -20.36
CA ARG A 57 5.30 5.95 -21.48
C ARG A 57 6.77 6.16 -21.16
N THR A 58 7.11 7.34 -20.60
CA THR A 58 8.49 7.69 -20.21
C THR A 58 8.99 6.76 -19.10
N LEU A 59 8.17 6.53 -18.07
CA LEU A 59 8.52 5.66 -16.96
C LEU A 59 8.71 4.20 -17.41
N THR A 60 7.80 3.68 -18.22
CA THR A 60 7.93 2.32 -18.77
C THR A 60 9.18 2.16 -19.64
N SER A 61 9.51 3.17 -20.45
CA SER A 61 10.74 3.17 -21.27
C SER A 61 12.02 3.20 -20.42
N LEU A 62 11.93 3.69 -19.19
CA LEU A 62 13.02 3.70 -18.20
C LEU A 62 12.98 2.47 -17.25
N ASP A 63 12.16 1.47 -17.53
CA ASP A 63 11.89 0.32 -16.64
C ASP A 63 11.38 0.72 -15.25
N ILE A 64 10.78 1.91 -15.14
CA ILE A 64 10.12 2.38 -13.91
C ILE A 64 8.65 2.09 -14.04
N ASN A 65 8.25 0.89 -13.67
CA ASN A 65 6.86 0.50 -13.68
C ASN A 65 6.21 0.88 -12.33
N VAL A 66 4.93 1.25 -12.38
CA VAL A 66 4.06 1.38 -11.21
C VAL A 66 2.78 0.59 -11.47
N THR A 67 2.35 -0.15 -10.49
CA THR A 67 1.13 -0.95 -10.59
C THR A 67 0.01 -0.26 -9.82
N ALA A 68 -1.12 -0.05 -10.50
CA ALA A 68 -2.31 0.46 -9.85
C ALA A 68 -2.96 -0.65 -9.02
N ALA A 69 -3.31 -0.32 -7.80
CA ALA A 69 -3.98 -1.20 -6.88
C ALA A 69 -5.17 -0.50 -6.20
N THR A 70 -6.05 -1.28 -5.66
CA THR A 70 -7.16 -0.81 -4.82
C THR A 70 -7.22 -1.61 -3.54
N ASP A 71 -7.85 -1.06 -2.51
CA ASP A 71 -8.29 -1.85 -1.37
C ASP A 71 -9.81 -1.78 -1.23
N LEU A 72 -10.38 -2.90 -0.89
CA LEU A 72 -11.81 -3.15 -0.95
C LEU A 72 -12.33 -3.77 0.34
N SER A 73 -13.52 -3.36 0.73
CA SER A 73 -14.26 -3.94 1.85
C SER A 73 -15.73 -4.17 1.48
N SER A 74 -16.55 -4.51 2.46
CA SER A 74 -18.01 -4.56 2.29
C SER A 74 -18.63 -3.23 1.86
N TRP A 75 -18.00 -2.10 2.21
CA TRP A 75 -18.45 -0.75 1.85
C TRP A 75 -18.51 -0.51 0.34
N ASN A 76 -17.67 -1.19 -0.43
CA ASN A 76 -17.65 -1.06 -1.89
C ASN A 76 -18.75 -1.86 -2.59
N GLY A 77 -19.58 -2.61 -1.84
CA GLY A 77 -20.66 -3.41 -2.40
C GLY A 77 -20.20 -4.40 -3.46
N LYS A 78 -20.96 -4.52 -4.55
CA LYS A 78 -20.61 -5.35 -5.70
C LYS A 78 -19.61 -4.61 -6.59
N VAL A 79 -18.51 -5.28 -6.92
CA VAL A 79 -17.44 -4.78 -7.78
C VAL A 79 -17.46 -5.53 -9.12
N ASP A 80 -17.26 -4.81 -10.20
CA ASP A 80 -17.04 -5.35 -11.56
C ASP A 80 -15.54 -5.31 -11.87
N PHE A 81 -14.84 -6.38 -11.53
CA PHE A 81 -13.38 -6.49 -11.69
C PHE A 81 -12.95 -6.43 -13.16
N LYS A 82 -13.79 -6.87 -14.10
CA LYS A 82 -13.53 -6.76 -15.55
C LYS A 82 -13.41 -5.29 -15.97
N LYS A 83 -14.34 -4.44 -15.51
CA LYS A 83 -14.27 -2.98 -15.77
C LYS A 83 -13.08 -2.34 -15.06
N MET A 84 -12.80 -2.73 -13.81
CA MET A 84 -11.63 -2.21 -13.11
C MET A 84 -10.32 -2.55 -13.85
N LYS A 85 -10.21 -3.78 -14.37
CA LYS A 85 -9.05 -4.20 -15.17
C LYS A 85 -8.90 -3.38 -16.45
N ALA A 86 -10.02 -3.15 -17.16
CA ALA A 86 -10.02 -2.29 -18.33
C ALA A 86 -9.64 -0.83 -18.02
N ALA A 87 -9.95 -0.36 -16.82
CA ALA A 87 -9.52 0.95 -16.30
C ALA A 87 -8.05 1.00 -15.83
N GLY A 88 -7.33 -0.13 -15.92
CA GLY A 88 -5.88 -0.22 -15.62
C GLY A 88 -5.52 -0.65 -14.19
N CYS A 89 -6.49 -1.14 -13.40
CA CYS A 89 -6.25 -1.70 -12.07
C CYS A 89 -6.44 -3.22 -12.12
N SER A 90 -5.40 -3.96 -11.73
CA SER A 90 -5.42 -5.44 -11.71
C SER A 90 -4.89 -6.03 -10.41
N THR A 91 -4.84 -5.22 -9.36
CA THR A 91 -4.29 -5.61 -8.06
C THR A 91 -5.22 -5.10 -6.96
N ALA A 92 -5.57 -5.96 -6.00
CA ALA A 92 -6.49 -5.59 -4.93
C ALA A 92 -6.14 -6.26 -3.59
N TRP A 93 -6.13 -5.49 -2.51
CA TRP A 93 -6.26 -6.01 -1.16
C TRP A 93 -7.72 -5.98 -0.73
N ILE A 94 -8.19 -7.06 -0.12
CA ILE A 94 -9.58 -7.22 0.30
C ILE A 94 -9.61 -7.40 1.82
N LYS A 95 -10.40 -6.55 2.50
CA LYS A 95 -10.65 -6.73 3.94
C LYS A 95 -11.33 -8.06 4.17
N ILE A 96 -10.75 -8.90 5.02
CA ILE A 96 -11.36 -10.19 5.39
C ILE A 96 -11.85 -10.20 6.83
N THR A 97 -11.14 -9.53 7.73
CA THR A 97 -11.48 -9.50 9.16
C THR A 97 -11.28 -8.12 9.79
N GLU A 98 -11.88 -7.94 10.96
CA GLU A 98 -11.67 -6.82 11.86
C GLU A 98 -11.83 -7.31 13.30
N GLY A 99 -10.90 -6.93 14.17
CA GLY A 99 -10.94 -7.35 15.56
C GLY A 99 -10.96 -8.87 15.72
N THR A 100 -11.37 -9.33 16.89
CA THR A 100 -11.25 -10.75 17.26
C THR A 100 -12.26 -11.66 16.58
N THR A 101 -13.40 -11.16 16.08
CA THR A 101 -14.51 -12.00 15.62
C THR A 101 -15.16 -11.55 14.31
N HIS A 102 -15.02 -10.25 13.95
CA HIS A 102 -15.72 -9.75 12.79
C HIS A 102 -15.10 -10.31 11.49
N ARG A 103 -15.98 -10.78 10.61
CA ARG A 103 -15.65 -11.24 9.26
C ARG A 103 -16.31 -10.29 8.27
N ASN A 104 -15.52 -9.74 7.36
CA ASN A 104 -16.02 -8.75 6.41
C ASN A 104 -16.99 -9.41 5.42
N PRO A 105 -18.26 -8.96 5.36
CA PRO A 105 -19.25 -9.62 4.51
C PRO A 105 -18.86 -9.64 3.03
N GLY A 106 -19.02 -10.80 2.39
CA GLY A 106 -18.81 -10.97 0.95
C GLY A 106 -17.36 -10.92 0.48
N TYR A 107 -16.37 -11.02 1.40
CA TYR A 107 -14.96 -11.03 1.03
C TYR A 107 -14.63 -12.20 0.10
N GLN A 108 -15.12 -13.39 0.39
CA GLN A 108 -14.83 -14.61 -0.37
C GLN A 108 -15.24 -14.45 -1.84
N ARG A 109 -16.47 -13.99 -2.07
CA ARG A 109 -16.95 -13.69 -3.42
C ARG A 109 -16.06 -12.65 -4.13
N LYS A 110 -15.59 -11.62 -3.41
CA LYS A 110 -14.67 -10.64 -4.01
C LYS A 110 -13.35 -11.27 -4.42
N PHE A 111 -12.80 -12.19 -3.61
CA PHE A 111 -11.61 -12.96 -4.00
C PHE A 111 -11.84 -13.79 -5.26
N ASP A 112 -12.94 -14.54 -5.30
CA ASP A 112 -13.28 -15.41 -6.42
C ASP A 112 -13.50 -14.59 -7.71
N ASP A 113 -14.29 -13.52 -7.64
CA ASP A 113 -14.58 -12.64 -8.77
C ASP A 113 -13.30 -11.93 -9.26
N ALA A 114 -12.42 -11.49 -8.35
CA ALA A 114 -11.15 -10.86 -8.69
C ALA A 114 -10.18 -11.84 -9.37
N ARG A 115 -10.00 -13.03 -8.81
CA ARG A 115 -9.13 -14.08 -9.39
C ARG A 115 -9.62 -14.52 -10.76
N LYS A 116 -10.93 -14.67 -10.94
CA LYS A 116 -11.53 -15.00 -12.25
C LYS A 116 -11.15 -14.00 -13.34
N GLU A 117 -11.03 -12.72 -12.99
CA GLU A 117 -10.59 -11.67 -13.92
C GLU A 117 -9.06 -11.51 -13.94
N GLY A 118 -8.31 -12.39 -13.27
CA GLY A 118 -6.85 -12.37 -13.26
C GLY A 118 -6.25 -11.22 -12.46
N PHE A 119 -6.90 -10.80 -11.38
CA PHE A 119 -6.32 -9.88 -10.40
C PHE A 119 -5.30 -10.59 -9.54
N LEU A 120 -4.23 -9.87 -9.23
CA LEU A 120 -3.38 -10.20 -8.10
C LEU A 120 -4.08 -9.75 -6.82
N VAL A 121 -4.31 -10.66 -5.91
CA VAL A 121 -5.13 -10.41 -4.72
C VAL A 121 -4.35 -10.61 -3.43
N GLY A 122 -4.78 -9.94 -2.37
CA GLY A 122 -4.30 -10.13 -1.00
C GLY A 122 -5.37 -9.78 0.02
N ALA A 123 -5.09 -10.09 1.26
CA ALA A 123 -6.00 -9.87 2.36
C ALA A 123 -5.47 -8.81 3.34
N TYR A 124 -6.39 -8.05 3.96
CA TYR A 124 -6.03 -7.23 5.10
C TYR A 124 -6.96 -7.45 6.29
N HIS A 125 -6.37 -7.25 7.46
CA HIS A 125 -7.03 -7.25 8.75
C HIS A 125 -7.08 -5.84 9.31
N PHE A 126 -8.26 -5.39 9.71
CA PHE A 126 -8.40 -4.12 10.41
C PHE A 126 -8.20 -4.35 11.91
N GLY A 127 -7.04 -3.94 12.41
CA GLY A 127 -6.67 -4.12 13.80
C GLY A 127 -7.55 -3.31 14.76
N ARG A 128 -7.95 -3.94 15.84
CA ARG A 128 -8.73 -3.33 16.95
C ARG A 128 -8.06 -3.64 18.28
N PRO A 129 -6.84 -3.19 18.53
CA PRO A 129 -6.19 -3.39 19.82
C PRO A 129 -7.12 -3.00 20.94
N ASP A 130 -7.20 -3.83 21.96
CA ASP A 130 -8.04 -3.59 23.14
C ASP A 130 -9.57 -3.64 22.93
N THR A 131 -10.01 -4.32 21.86
CA THR A 131 -11.45 -4.62 21.70
C THR A 131 -12.02 -5.32 22.94
N TYR A 132 -11.18 -6.05 23.67
CA TYR A 132 -11.47 -6.62 24.98
C TYR A 132 -10.64 -5.92 26.05
N ALA A 133 -11.19 -4.88 26.68
CA ALA A 133 -10.56 -4.21 27.80
C ALA A 133 -10.13 -5.25 28.86
N GLY A 134 -8.81 -5.34 29.11
CA GLY A 134 -8.23 -6.27 30.06
C GLY A 134 -7.64 -7.56 29.50
N ASP A 135 -7.70 -7.81 28.19
CA ASP A 135 -7.00 -8.93 27.57
C ASP A 135 -5.69 -8.45 26.89
N PRO A 136 -4.52 -8.66 27.52
CA PRO A 136 -3.25 -8.22 26.95
C PRO A 136 -2.83 -9.03 25.70
N LYS A 137 -3.58 -10.08 25.37
CA LYS A 137 -3.31 -10.99 24.26
C LYS A 137 -4.42 -11.00 23.20
N ASP A 138 -5.21 -9.94 23.12
CA ASP A 138 -6.25 -9.88 22.08
C ASP A 138 -5.69 -9.88 20.67
N TRP A 139 -4.44 -9.46 20.47
CA TRP A 139 -3.69 -9.62 19.21
C TRP A 139 -3.66 -11.08 18.73
N GLU A 140 -3.56 -12.06 19.64
CA GLU A 140 -3.53 -13.49 19.29
C GLU A 140 -4.90 -13.94 18.75
N LYS A 141 -5.98 -13.47 19.36
CA LYS A 141 -7.36 -13.74 18.88
C LYS A 141 -7.60 -13.10 17.52
N GLU A 142 -7.13 -11.87 17.32
CA GLU A 142 -7.25 -11.16 16.04
C GLU A 142 -6.44 -11.85 14.96
N ALA A 143 -5.20 -12.26 15.25
CA ALA A 143 -4.37 -13.02 14.32
C ALA A 143 -4.99 -14.36 13.94
N ASN A 144 -5.53 -15.11 14.93
CA ASN A 144 -6.23 -16.37 14.68
C ASN A 144 -7.50 -16.17 13.82
N ASN A 145 -8.30 -15.11 14.10
CA ASN A 145 -9.44 -14.78 13.26
C ASN A 145 -9.01 -14.50 11.82
N PHE A 146 -7.93 -13.74 11.64
CA PHE A 146 -7.39 -13.42 10.32
C PHE A 146 -6.89 -14.68 9.59
N LEU A 147 -6.03 -15.49 10.22
CA LEU A 147 -5.44 -16.69 9.62
C LEU A 147 -6.52 -17.69 9.19
N LEU A 148 -7.54 -17.90 10.02
CA LEU A 148 -8.66 -18.79 9.67
C LEU A 148 -9.43 -18.30 8.42
N GLN A 149 -9.60 -16.98 8.25
CA GLN A 149 -10.27 -16.44 7.07
C GLN A 149 -9.34 -16.34 5.87
N LEU A 150 -8.04 -16.16 6.08
CA LEU A 150 -7.01 -16.14 5.04
C LEU A 150 -6.93 -17.52 4.35
N ASP A 151 -6.92 -18.59 5.14
CA ASP A 151 -6.98 -19.97 4.64
C ASP A 151 -8.25 -20.21 3.79
N LYS A 152 -9.42 -19.80 4.29
CA LYS A 152 -10.69 -19.88 3.55
C LYS A 152 -10.71 -19.06 2.27
N ALA A 153 -9.99 -17.94 2.23
CA ALA A 153 -9.82 -17.13 1.02
C ALA A 153 -8.87 -17.79 0.01
N GLY A 154 -8.20 -18.87 0.40
CA GLY A 154 -7.24 -19.60 -0.44
C GLY A 154 -6.02 -18.75 -0.78
N CYS A 155 -5.59 -17.85 0.12
CA CYS A 155 -4.38 -17.07 -0.09
C CYS A 155 -3.13 -17.96 0.08
N SER A 156 -2.22 -17.89 -0.88
CA SER A 156 -1.05 -18.75 -0.96
C SER A 156 0.13 -18.07 -1.65
N SER A 157 1.20 -18.80 -1.89
CA SER A 157 2.35 -18.33 -2.67
C SER A 157 1.90 -17.72 -4.00
N GLY A 158 2.45 -16.59 -4.32
CA GLY A 158 2.10 -15.79 -5.49
C GLY A 158 1.06 -14.71 -5.25
N ASP A 159 0.21 -14.82 -4.24
CA ASP A 159 -0.70 -13.74 -3.82
C ASP A 159 0.04 -12.60 -3.11
N LEU A 160 -0.67 -11.50 -2.84
CA LEU A 160 -0.10 -10.36 -2.12
C LEU A 160 0.08 -10.67 -0.63
N LEU A 161 1.08 -10.03 -0.02
CA LEU A 161 1.34 -10.14 1.41
C LEU A 161 0.09 -9.83 2.25
N PRO A 162 -0.12 -10.57 3.36
CA PRO A 162 -1.07 -10.21 4.39
C PRO A 162 -0.77 -8.83 4.96
N VAL A 163 -1.81 -8.06 5.29
CA VAL A 163 -1.66 -6.69 5.80
C VAL A 163 -2.36 -6.53 7.13
N LEU A 164 -1.64 -5.92 8.07
CA LEU A 164 -2.21 -5.38 9.30
C LEU A 164 -2.50 -3.89 9.11
N ASP A 165 -3.76 -3.52 9.18
CA ASP A 165 -4.23 -2.14 9.10
C ASP A 165 -4.32 -1.53 10.48
N VAL A 166 -3.47 -0.51 10.73
CA VAL A 166 -3.22 0.11 12.03
C VAL A 166 -3.66 1.56 12.02
N GLU A 167 -4.94 1.80 12.27
CA GLU A 167 -5.48 3.16 12.25
C GLU A 167 -6.61 3.43 13.27
N ALA A 168 -7.04 2.44 14.04
CA ALA A 168 -8.10 2.62 15.03
C ALA A 168 -7.98 1.68 16.23
N GLY A 169 -8.71 1.95 17.28
CA GLY A 169 -8.81 1.09 18.47
C GLY A 169 -7.57 1.08 19.36
N MET A 170 -6.58 1.90 19.09
CA MET A 170 -5.32 1.91 19.82
C MET A 170 -5.42 2.71 21.12
N LYS A 171 -4.68 2.25 22.14
CA LYS A 171 -4.51 2.95 23.42
C LYS A 171 -3.61 4.18 23.29
N THR A 172 -3.50 4.93 24.37
CA THR A 172 -2.57 6.05 24.52
C THR A 172 -1.13 5.61 24.78
N ASP A 173 -0.91 4.34 25.08
CA ASP A 173 0.42 3.76 25.27
C ASP A 173 1.00 3.26 23.95
N ASP A 174 1.93 4.02 23.40
CA ASP A 174 2.58 3.71 22.11
C ASP A 174 3.40 2.42 22.18
N ASN A 175 4.01 2.07 23.33
CA ASN A 175 4.76 0.81 23.49
C ASN A 175 3.83 -0.38 23.39
N HIS A 176 2.73 -0.36 24.13
CA HIS A 176 1.71 -1.40 24.04
C HIS A 176 1.19 -1.59 22.62
N ASN A 177 0.89 -0.49 21.93
CA ASN A 177 0.41 -0.54 20.56
C ASN A 177 1.42 -1.18 19.60
N VAL A 178 2.71 -0.83 19.74
CA VAL A 178 3.77 -1.38 18.88
C VAL A 178 4.03 -2.85 19.21
N GLU A 179 4.04 -3.25 20.47
CA GLU A 179 4.17 -4.65 20.90
C GLU A 179 3.00 -5.50 20.38
N TRP A 180 1.78 -4.98 20.48
CA TRP A 180 0.59 -5.60 19.92
C TRP A 180 0.75 -5.85 18.41
N CYS A 181 1.15 -4.83 17.66
CA CYS A 181 1.38 -4.95 16.22
C CYS A 181 2.48 -5.98 15.91
N LEU A 182 3.60 -5.94 16.62
CA LEU A 182 4.71 -6.87 16.43
C LEU A 182 4.30 -8.32 16.67
N ASN A 183 3.57 -8.59 17.74
CA ASN A 183 3.09 -9.92 18.07
C ASN A 183 2.13 -10.47 16.99
N TRP A 184 1.19 -9.63 16.50
CA TRP A 184 0.30 -10.01 15.42
C TRP A 184 1.08 -10.29 14.12
N LEU A 185 2.00 -9.39 13.74
CA LEU A 185 2.82 -9.51 12.54
C LEU A 185 3.73 -10.75 12.59
N ASP A 186 4.34 -11.03 13.74
CA ASP A 186 5.20 -12.20 13.93
C ASP A 186 4.41 -13.50 13.84
N MET A 187 3.23 -13.57 14.47
CA MET A 187 2.38 -14.75 14.41
C MET A 187 1.91 -15.03 12.99
N VAL A 188 1.35 -14.01 12.31
CA VAL A 188 0.89 -14.18 10.92
C VAL A 188 2.06 -14.48 9.99
N GLY A 189 3.22 -13.87 10.22
CA GLY A 189 4.42 -14.10 9.43
C GLY A 189 4.93 -15.55 9.53
N LYS A 190 4.89 -16.15 10.71
CA LYS A 190 5.25 -17.56 10.93
C LYS A 190 4.30 -18.51 10.20
N GLU A 191 2.99 -18.30 10.38
CA GLU A 191 1.96 -19.17 9.80
C GLU A 191 1.89 -19.07 8.27
N THR A 192 2.20 -17.91 7.71
CA THR A 192 2.16 -17.69 6.25
C THR A 192 3.53 -17.81 5.57
N ASN A 193 4.58 -18.08 6.34
CA ASN A 193 5.98 -18.12 5.88
C ASN A 193 6.37 -16.88 5.03
N CYS A 194 5.89 -15.71 5.41
CA CYS A 194 6.22 -14.45 4.75
C CYS A 194 6.36 -13.32 5.76
N LYS A 195 6.87 -12.18 5.34
CA LYS A 195 6.90 -10.98 6.18
C LYS A 195 5.66 -10.13 5.88
N PRO A 196 4.63 -10.11 6.74
CA PRO A 196 3.42 -9.33 6.51
C PRO A 196 3.72 -7.84 6.36
N MET A 197 2.82 -7.11 5.74
CA MET A 197 2.93 -5.67 5.56
C MET A 197 2.07 -4.94 6.59
N ILE A 198 2.51 -3.77 7.03
CA ILE A 198 1.72 -2.88 7.87
C ILE A 198 1.15 -1.75 7.03
N TYR A 199 -0.16 -1.46 7.18
CA TYR A 199 -0.77 -0.24 6.68
C TYR A 199 -0.88 0.77 7.81
N SER A 200 -0.51 2.01 7.54
CA SER A 200 -0.73 3.13 8.45
C SER A 200 -0.71 4.47 7.72
N ALA A 201 -1.20 5.49 8.40
CA ALA A 201 -1.18 6.87 7.95
C ALA A 201 -0.33 7.75 8.88
N LYS A 202 0.10 8.90 8.37
CA LYS A 202 0.87 9.88 9.17
C LYS A 202 0.19 10.23 10.50
N TRP A 203 -1.13 10.38 10.50
CA TRP A 203 -1.88 10.73 11.70
C TRP A 203 -1.90 9.58 12.71
N ALA A 204 -2.13 8.36 12.25
CA ALA A 204 -2.15 7.16 13.10
C ALA A 204 -0.77 6.90 13.71
N TYR A 205 0.29 6.96 12.90
CA TYR A 205 1.66 6.87 13.40
C TYR A 205 1.95 7.91 14.50
N ASN A 206 1.60 9.17 14.29
CA ASN A 206 1.85 10.23 15.27
C ASN A 206 1.06 10.05 16.55
N LEU A 207 -0.13 9.44 16.47
CA LEU A 207 -1.03 9.28 17.60
C LEU A 207 -0.73 8.02 18.42
N TYR A 208 -0.29 6.93 17.79
CA TYR A 208 -0.28 5.60 18.37
C TYR A 208 1.09 4.91 18.41
N VAL A 209 2.09 5.42 17.69
CA VAL A 209 3.35 4.69 17.46
C VAL A 209 4.58 5.54 17.79
N LYS A 210 4.53 6.85 17.54
CA LYS A 210 5.71 7.73 17.50
C LYS A 210 6.53 7.75 18.78
N ARG A 211 5.92 7.56 19.93
CA ARG A 211 6.55 7.68 21.26
C ARG A 211 6.96 6.34 21.85
N ALA A 212 6.78 5.23 21.11
CA ALA A 212 7.27 3.93 21.54
C ALA A 212 8.79 3.94 21.71
N ASP A 213 9.30 3.00 22.49
CA ASP A 213 10.73 2.86 22.69
C ASP A 213 11.47 2.57 21.37
N LYS A 214 12.76 2.87 21.37
CA LYS A 214 13.58 2.79 20.15
C LYS A 214 13.73 1.37 19.61
N ASP A 215 13.75 0.36 20.47
CA ASP A 215 13.96 -1.02 20.06
C ASP A 215 12.70 -1.59 19.40
N ASN A 216 11.53 -1.34 19.98
CA ASN A 216 10.24 -1.73 19.39
C ASN A 216 9.99 -0.99 18.08
N LEU A 217 10.25 0.32 18.02
CA LEU A 217 10.18 1.08 16.78
C LEU A 217 11.12 0.52 15.72
N LYS A 218 12.35 0.20 16.06
CA LYS A 218 13.32 -0.38 15.12
C LYS A 218 12.79 -1.68 14.51
N LYS A 219 12.24 -2.57 15.33
CA LYS A 219 11.63 -3.83 14.85
C LYS A 219 10.45 -3.57 13.92
N LEU A 220 9.54 -2.65 14.29
CA LEU A 220 8.37 -2.31 13.49
C LEU A 220 8.78 -1.73 12.12
N LEU A 221 9.80 -0.87 12.09
CA LEU A 221 10.30 -0.24 10.88
C LEU A 221 11.00 -1.21 9.90
N GLU A 222 11.24 -2.45 10.31
CA GLU A 222 11.75 -3.51 9.43
C GLU A 222 10.65 -4.16 8.58
N TYR A 223 9.37 -4.01 8.96
CA TYR A 223 8.25 -4.51 8.19
C TYR A 223 7.99 -3.63 6.96
N PRO A 224 7.57 -4.22 5.83
CA PRO A 224 7.15 -3.44 4.67
C PRO A 224 5.97 -2.54 5.04
N ILE A 225 5.91 -1.35 4.43
CA ILE A 225 4.89 -0.35 4.75
C ILE A 225 4.01 -0.03 3.54
N TRP A 226 2.72 -0.10 3.75
CA TRP A 226 1.69 0.52 2.92
C TRP A 226 1.31 1.85 3.57
N TRP A 227 1.75 2.94 2.98
CA TRP A 227 1.61 4.27 3.57
C TRP A 227 0.45 5.04 2.97
N ALA A 228 -0.48 5.50 3.81
CA ALA A 228 -1.54 6.39 3.39
C ALA A 228 -1.10 7.86 3.57
N ASP A 229 -1.05 8.58 2.45
CA ASP A 229 -0.78 10.02 2.43
C ASP A 229 -1.51 10.62 1.22
N TYR A 230 -2.70 11.15 1.47
CA TYR A 230 -3.61 11.57 0.43
C TYR A 230 -3.12 12.83 -0.27
N LEU A 231 -3.24 12.83 -1.59
CA LEU A 231 -2.95 13.97 -2.43
C LEU A 231 -3.87 15.13 -2.06
N ARG A 232 -3.28 16.23 -1.61
CA ARG A 232 -3.97 17.50 -1.47
C ARG A 232 -3.93 18.24 -2.82
N LYS A 233 -4.81 19.25 -3.01
CA LYS A 233 -4.86 20.05 -4.24
C LYS A 233 -3.53 20.73 -4.59
N ASP A 234 -2.69 20.99 -3.59
CA ASP A 234 -1.37 21.62 -3.68
C ASP A 234 -0.21 20.62 -3.82
N ARG A 235 -0.46 19.33 -3.55
CA ARG A 235 0.55 18.28 -3.60
C ARG A 235 0.38 17.48 -4.89
N LYS A 236 1.44 17.38 -5.67
CA LYS A 236 1.33 16.90 -7.04
C LYS A 236 1.68 15.41 -7.24
N VAL A 237 2.62 14.80 -6.50
CA VAL A 237 2.93 13.35 -6.59
C VAL A 237 3.77 12.87 -5.39
N GLY A 238 3.64 11.59 -5.04
CA GLY A 238 4.43 10.86 -4.05
C GLY A 238 4.03 11.09 -2.60
N PRO A 239 4.23 10.11 -1.74
CA PRO A 239 4.02 10.27 -0.32
C PRO A 239 5.01 11.27 0.26
N ALA A 240 4.69 11.84 1.40
CA ALA A 240 5.51 12.83 2.08
C ALA A 240 6.98 12.41 2.18
N LYS A 241 7.90 13.38 2.11
CA LYS A 241 9.36 13.21 2.25
C LYS A 241 9.80 12.40 3.46
N LYS A 242 8.98 12.29 4.50
CA LYS A 242 9.30 11.66 5.77
C LYS A 242 8.30 10.54 6.07
N LEU A 243 8.71 9.32 5.83
CA LEU A 243 7.99 8.09 6.16
C LEU A 243 8.18 7.67 7.62
N ARG A 244 8.42 8.62 8.52
CA ARG A 244 8.49 8.41 9.97
C ARG A 244 9.47 7.33 10.44
N GLY A 245 10.53 7.06 9.68
CA GLY A 245 11.55 6.06 9.97
C GLY A 245 11.70 4.99 8.92
N TRP A 246 10.63 4.66 8.19
CA TRP A 246 10.75 3.78 7.02
C TRP A 246 11.59 4.47 5.94
N LYS A 247 12.44 3.70 5.28
CA LYS A 247 13.32 4.19 4.21
C LYS A 247 12.58 4.40 2.90
N THR A 248 11.59 3.55 2.62
CA THR A 248 10.75 3.55 1.42
C THR A 248 9.37 3.02 1.75
N TRP A 249 8.41 3.24 0.88
CA TRP A 249 7.11 2.59 0.90
C TRP A 249 7.07 1.52 -0.20
N GLN A 250 6.35 0.43 0.06
CA GLN A 250 6.05 -0.59 -0.94
C GLN A 250 4.74 -0.26 -1.66
N VAL A 251 3.76 0.22 -0.90
CA VAL A 251 2.46 0.63 -1.41
C VAL A 251 2.14 2.04 -0.88
N TRP A 252 1.61 2.89 -1.75
CA TRP A 252 1.16 4.22 -1.40
C TRP A 252 -0.32 4.38 -1.68
N GLN A 253 -1.15 4.54 -0.64
CA GLN A 253 -2.54 4.94 -0.79
C GLN A 253 -2.60 6.46 -0.95
N TYR A 254 -2.87 6.89 -2.17
CA TYR A 254 -2.85 8.31 -2.52
C TYR A 254 -4.21 9.00 -2.41
N THR A 255 -5.29 8.24 -2.28
CA THR A 255 -6.63 8.76 -2.04
C THR A 255 -7.55 7.72 -1.43
N GLY A 256 -8.41 8.16 -0.49
CA GLY A 256 -9.55 7.41 0.02
C GLY A 256 -10.88 7.84 -0.63
N HIS A 257 -10.82 8.63 -1.70
CA HIS A 257 -11.99 9.21 -2.37
C HIS A 257 -11.86 9.12 -3.88
N GLY A 258 -11.16 8.07 -4.36
CA GLY A 258 -11.00 7.81 -5.77
C GLY A 258 -12.29 7.35 -6.44
N ALA A 259 -12.27 7.34 -7.77
CA ALA A 259 -13.30 6.74 -8.60
C ALA A 259 -12.62 5.91 -9.69
N ILE A 260 -13.11 4.70 -9.89
CA ILE A 260 -12.65 3.80 -10.95
C ILE A 260 -13.85 3.07 -11.53
N ASP A 261 -13.84 2.85 -12.84
CA ASP A 261 -14.89 2.09 -13.49
C ASP A 261 -14.91 0.65 -12.93
N GLY A 262 -16.10 0.16 -12.61
CA GLY A 262 -16.27 -1.16 -11.99
C GLY A 262 -16.54 -1.14 -10.48
N ALA A 263 -16.27 -0.03 -9.79
CA ALA A 263 -16.67 0.15 -8.40
C ALA A 263 -17.66 1.30 -8.25
N LYS A 264 -18.62 1.16 -7.34
CA LYS A 264 -19.58 2.23 -7.02
C LYS A 264 -19.08 3.05 -5.84
N GLY A 265 -19.27 4.38 -5.94
CA GLY A 265 -18.92 5.29 -4.85
C GLY A 265 -17.42 5.57 -4.74
N ARG A 266 -16.99 5.83 -3.52
CA ARG A 266 -15.59 6.12 -3.21
C ARG A 266 -14.79 4.84 -3.12
N VAL A 267 -13.59 4.87 -3.65
CA VAL A 267 -12.65 3.73 -3.67
C VAL A 267 -11.28 4.21 -3.24
N ASP A 268 -10.64 3.43 -2.43
CA ASP A 268 -9.26 3.63 -2.05
C ASP A 268 -8.36 3.21 -3.20
N LEU A 269 -7.49 4.12 -3.65
CA LEU A 269 -6.61 3.87 -4.78
C LEU A 269 -5.15 3.99 -4.35
N ASN A 270 -4.36 3.06 -4.87
CA ASN A 270 -2.99 2.84 -4.47
C ASN A 270 -2.05 2.74 -5.66
N TRP A 271 -0.78 3.03 -5.42
CA TRP A 271 0.33 2.71 -6.30
C TRP A 271 1.30 1.75 -5.62
N ILE A 272 1.71 0.73 -6.35
CA ILE A 272 2.83 -0.14 -6.00
C ILE A 272 3.97 0.25 -6.93
N ALA A 273 5.14 0.58 -6.40
CA ALA A 273 6.32 0.79 -7.22
C ALA A 273 6.70 -0.51 -7.94
N GLY A 274 7.07 -0.46 -9.20
CA GLY A 274 7.23 -1.67 -10.03
C GLY A 274 8.22 -2.68 -9.47
N GLN A 275 9.33 -2.20 -8.92
CA GLN A 275 10.31 -3.05 -8.25
C GLN A 275 9.81 -3.64 -6.92
N GLU A 276 8.78 -3.05 -6.34
CA GLU A 276 8.18 -3.50 -5.08
C GLU A 276 7.05 -4.53 -5.29
N LEU A 277 6.55 -4.72 -6.53
CA LEU A 277 5.46 -5.67 -6.77
C LEU A 277 5.85 -7.08 -6.34
N GLU A 278 7.06 -7.53 -6.64
CA GLU A 278 7.54 -8.84 -6.21
C GLU A 278 7.84 -8.88 -4.70
N ASN A 279 8.18 -7.74 -4.10
CA ASN A 279 8.43 -7.64 -2.66
C ASN A 279 7.15 -7.60 -1.82
N VAL A 280 5.99 -7.38 -2.46
CA VAL A 280 4.68 -7.42 -1.78
C VAL A 280 3.90 -8.70 -2.08
N ARG A 281 4.58 -9.76 -2.53
CA ARG A 281 3.98 -11.08 -2.80
C ARG A 281 4.49 -12.13 -1.81
N ILE A 282 3.63 -13.08 -1.49
CA ILE A 282 3.98 -14.31 -0.75
C ILE A 282 4.87 -15.16 -1.68
N LYS A 283 6.03 -15.53 -1.22
CA LYS A 283 7.00 -16.33 -1.97
C LYS A 283 6.77 -17.82 -1.81
#